data_36c11ad9594a9349f19a611d1bbd8c74
#
_entry.id   36c11ad9594a9349f19a611d1bbd8c74
#
_cell.length_a   1.000
_cell.length_b   1.000
_cell.length_c   1.000
_cell.angle_alpha   90.00
_cell.angle_beta   90.00
_cell.angle_gamma   90.00
#
_symmetry.space_group_name_H-M   'P 1'
#
loop_
_entity.id
_entity.type
_entity.pdbx_description
1 polymer ?
#
loop_
_entity_poly.entity_id
_entity_poly.type
_entity_poly.pdbx_seq_one_letter_code
_entity_poly.pdbx_strand_id
1 'polypeptide(L)'
;MRTVYIPKGETVHYESLTTEHLVVHGRLHVTYGVKAQSITGSGVIDAGSINADTVCIDDVESGTVICKRLIAKRVQAPEVFASESAAVSCFLSAAY
;
A
#
# COMPACT_ATOMS: atom_id res chain seq x y z
N MET A 1 19.97 -0.55 4.28
CA MET A 1 18.52 -0.40 4.48
C MET A 1 18.00 0.71 3.57
N ARG A 2 16.99 0.41 2.79
CA ARG A 2 16.43 1.38 1.85
C ARG A 2 15.09 1.87 2.36
N THR A 3 14.92 3.17 2.37
CA THR A 3 13.67 3.81 2.76
C THR A 3 13.28 4.81 1.68
N VAL A 4 12.04 4.72 1.23
CA VAL A 4 11.45 5.69 0.32
C VAL A 4 10.44 6.50 1.10
N TYR A 5 10.56 7.81 1.05
CA TYR A 5 9.71 8.73 1.77
C TYR A 5 9.00 9.68 0.81
N ILE A 6 7.69 9.76 0.90
CA ILE A 6 6.88 10.67 0.08
C ILE A 6 6.19 11.65 1.02
N PRO A 7 6.63 12.91 1.03
CA PRO A 7 6.07 13.89 1.96
C PRO A 7 4.64 14.30 1.60
N LYS A 8 3.94 14.81 2.60
CA LYS A 8 2.56 15.27 2.44
C LYS A 8 2.50 16.38 1.37
N GLY A 9 1.51 16.26 0.50
CA GLY A 9 1.28 17.23 -0.57
C GLY A 9 2.04 16.93 -1.85
N GLU A 10 2.90 15.92 -1.87
CA GLU A 10 3.61 15.51 -3.07
C GLU A 10 2.96 14.29 -3.72
N THR A 11 3.03 14.26 -5.05
CA THR A 11 2.63 13.11 -5.84
C THR A 11 3.84 12.57 -6.58
N VAL A 12 4.12 11.28 -6.39
CA VAL A 12 5.28 10.64 -6.99
C VAL A 12 4.80 9.46 -7.82
N HIS A 13 5.39 9.27 -8.97
CA HIS A 13 5.05 8.20 -9.90
C HIS A 13 6.26 7.33 -10.19
N TYR A 14 6.06 6.03 -10.04
CA TYR A 14 7.05 5.00 -10.41
C TYR A 14 6.42 3.98 -11.34
N GLU A 15 7.22 3.36 -12.17
CA GLU A 15 6.75 2.20 -12.93
C GLU A 15 6.68 0.98 -12.04
N SER A 16 7.72 0.75 -11.26
CA SER A 16 7.75 -0.28 -10.23
C SER A 16 8.64 0.19 -9.09
N LEU A 17 8.39 -0.28 -7.89
CA LEU A 17 9.11 0.15 -6.70
C LEU A 17 9.44 -1.05 -5.83
N THR A 18 10.72 -1.20 -5.50
CA THR A 18 11.19 -2.20 -4.56
C THR A 18 12.02 -1.51 -3.49
N THR A 19 11.63 -1.66 -2.23
CA THR A 19 12.31 -1.03 -1.10
C THR A 19 12.07 -1.85 0.16
N GLU A 20 12.84 -1.60 1.21
CA GLU A 20 12.59 -2.25 2.49
C GLU A 20 11.49 -1.53 3.26
N HIS A 21 11.58 -0.20 3.33
CA HIS A 21 10.58 0.61 4.03
C HIS A 21 10.02 1.67 3.10
N LEU A 22 8.72 1.80 3.08
CA LEU A 22 8.03 2.81 2.30
C LEU A 22 7.16 3.64 3.23
N VAL A 23 7.40 4.94 3.26
CA VAL A 23 6.61 5.89 4.04
C VAL A 23 5.92 6.85 3.08
N VAL A 24 4.59 6.82 3.08
CA VAL A 24 3.78 7.64 2.16
C VAL A 24 2.87 8.54 2.96
N HIS A 25 3.14 9.84 2.93
CA HIS A 25 2.26 10.86 3.50
C HIS A 25 1.55 11.66 2.41
N GLY A 26 2.07 11.62 1.19
CA GLY A 26 1.44 12.23 0.03
C GLY A 26 0.70 11.19 -0.80
N ARG A 27 0.89 11.21 -2.11
CA ARG A 27 0.29 10.25 -3.03
C ARG A 27 1.39 9.52 -3.80
N LEU A 28 1.33 8.22 -3.80
CA LEU A 28 2.22 7.38 -4.58
C LEU A 28 1.43 6.64 -5.64
N HIS A 29 1.84 6.78 -6.89
CA HIS A 29 1.27 6.05 -8.00
C HIS A 29 2.33 5.13 -8.61
N VAL A 30 2.05 3.84 -8.67
CA VAL A 30 2.95 2.85 -9.25
C VAL A 30 2.20 2.06 -10.31
N THR A 31 2.72 2.08 -11.52
CA THR A 31 2.04 1.47 -12.67
C THR A 31 1.94 -0.05 -12.53
N TYR A 32 3.03 -0.71 -12.17
CA TYR A 32 3.07 -2.17 -12.09
C TYR A 32 2.86 -2.66 -10.67
N GLY A 33 3.78 -2.40 -9.78
CA GLY A 33 3.63 -2.91 -8.43
C GLY A 33 4.67 -2.42 -7.46
N VAL A 34 4.34 -2.55 -6.19
CA VAL A 34 5.20 -2.20 -5.06
C VAL A 34 5.58 -3.46 -4.33
N LYS A 35 6.87 -3.59 -4.04
CA LYS A 35 7.38 -4.66 -3.21
C LYS A 35 8.19 -4.04 -2.07
N ALA A 36 7.76 -4.24 -0.85
CA ALA A 36 8.39 -3.67 0.33
C ALA A 36 8.22 -4.60 1.52
N GLN A 37 9.06 -4.43 2.54
CA GLN A 37 8.85 -5.12 3.81
C GLN A 37 7.76 -4.43 4.62
N SER A 38 7.83 -3.10 4.70
CA SER A 38 6.79 -2.35 5.40
C SER A 38 6.36 -1.13 4.60
N ILE A 39 5.07 -0.85 4.62
CA ILE A 39 4.47 0.33 4.02
C ILE A 39 3.71 1.03 5.13
N THR A 40 4.08 2.28 5.42
CA THR A 40 3.45 3.06 6.48
C THR A 40 3.15 4.46 5.97
N GLY A 41 2.33 5.18 6.70
CA GLY A 41 2.03 6.57 6.41
C GLY A 41 0.57 6.91 6.57
N SER A 42 0.21 8.14 6.18
CA SER A 42 -1.15 8.64 6.25
C SER A 42 -1.67 9.11 4.88
N GLY A 43 -0.96 8.80 3.82
CA GLY A 43 -1.33 9.21 2.48
C GLY A 43 -2.07 8.15 1.70
N VAL A 44 -1.93 8.20 0.39
CA VAL A 44 -2.60 7.32 -0.55
C VAL A 44 -1.57 6.56 -1.36
N ILE A 45 -1.76 5.25 -1.50
CA ILE A 45 -0.97 4.45 -2.40
C ILE A 45 -1.88 3.89 -3.50
N ASP A 46 -1.46 4.08 -4.74
CA ASP A 46 -2.18 3.61 -5.92
C ASP A 46 -1.21 2.77 -6.75
N ALA A 47 -1.43 1.48 -6.79
CA ALA A 47 -0.52 0.56 -7.47
C ALA A 47 -1.27 -0.55 -8.17
N GLY A 48 -0.65 -1.14 -9.20
CA GLY A 48 -1.20 -2.32 -9.84
C GLY A 48 -1.25 -3.51 -8.90
N SER A 49 -0.18 -3.68 -8.11
CA SER A 49 -0.15 -4.69 -7.05
C SER A 49 0.71 -4.21 -5.90
N ILE A 50 0.44 -4.72 -4.72
CA ILE A 50 1.20 -4.41 -3.51
C ILE A 50 1.60 -5.73 -2.86
N ASN A 51 2.89 -5.88 -2.59
CA ASN A 51 3.43 -7.03 -1.90
C ASN A 51 4.31 -6.54 -0.76
N ALA A 52 3.88 -6.75 0.47
CA ALA A 52 4.58 -6.29 1.66
C ALA A 52 4.30 -7.21 2.83
N ASP A 53 5.16 -7.16 3.84
CA ASP A 53 4.89 -7.88 5.10
C ASP A 53 3.85 -7.12 5.93
N THR A 54 4.03 -5.81 6.05
CA THR A 54 3.11 -4.97 6.83
C THR A 54 2.69 -3.77 6.00
N VAL A 55 1.40 -3.51 5.95
CA VAL A 55 0.83 -2.31 5.33
C VAL A 55 0.02 -1.58 6.38
N CYS A 56 0.45 -0.34 6.69
CA CYS A 56 -0.23 0.53 7.64
C CYS A 56 -0.33 1.91 7.02
N ILE A 57 -1.40 2.16 6.28
CA ILE A 57 -1.59 3.40 5.53
C ILE A 57 -3.08 3.73 5.46
N ASP A 58 -3.42 5.00 5.28
CA ASP A 58 -4.82 5.41 5.33
C ASP A 58 -5.62 4.91 4.12
N ASP A 59 -5.13 5.14 2.90
CA ASP A 59 -5.84 4.77 1.69
C ASP A 59 -4.99 3.85 0.81
N VAL A 60 -5.60 2.77 0.35
CA VAL A 60 -4.97 1.83 -0.58
C VAL A 60 -5.88 1.65 -1.79
N GLU A 61 -5.34 1.92 -2.98
CA GLU A 61 -5.98 1.58 -4.24
C GLU A 61 -5.05 0.64 -5.00
N SER A 62 -5.52 -0.57 -5.30
CA SER A 62 -4.67 -1.56 -5.93
C SER A 62 -5.50 -2.63 -6.62
N GLY A 63 -4.92 -3.29 -7.61
CA GLY A 63 -5.53 -4.48 -8.20
C GLY A 63 -5.41 -5.68 -7.27
N THR A 64 -4.26 -5.83 -6.62
CA THR A 64 -4.02 -6.95 -5.70
C THR A 64 -3.17 -6.47 -4.55
N VAL A 65 -3.54 -6.84 -3.34
CA VAL A 65 -2.75 -6.57 -2.13
C VAL A 65 -2.36 -7.90 -1.50
N ILE A 66 -1.08 -8.13 -1.34
CA ILE A 66 -0.54 -9.32 -0.69
C ILE A 66 0.31 -8.87 0.49
N CYS A 67 -0.10 -9.24 1.69
CA CYS A 67 0.62 -8.85 2.89
C CYS A 67 0.37 -9.85 4.02
N LYS A 68 1.12 -9.73 5.10
CA LYS A 68 0.84 -10.48 6.32
C LYS A 68 -0.14 -9.72 7.19
N ARG A 69 0.08 -8.41 7.33
CA ARG A 69 -0.78 -7.54 8.14
C ARG A 69 -1.20 -6.35 7.31
N LEU A 70 -2.45 -6.01 7.37
CA LEU A 70 -3.01 -4.85 6.69
C LEU A 70 -3.78 -4.01 7.69
N ILE A 71 -3.38 -2.75 7.82
CA ILE A 71 -4.09 -1.76 8.63
C ILE A 71 -4.33 -0.55 7.76
N ALA A 72 -5.59 -0.24 7.46
CA ALA A 72 -5.93 0.89 6.61
C ALA A 72 -7.30 1.41 6.97
N LYS A 73 -7.56 2.68 6.66
CA LYS A 73 -8.89 3.25 6.80
C LYS A 73 -9.77 2.87 5.62
N ARG A 74 -9.19 2.84 4.43
CA ARG A 74 -9.91 2.53 3.21
C ARG A 74 -9.05 1.65 2.31
N VAL A 75 -9.62 0.58 1.82
CA VAL A 75 -8.98 -0.26 0.81
C VAL A 75 -9.93 -0.43 -0.36
N GLN A 76 -9.42 -0.10 -1.54
CA GLN A 76 -10.16 -0.26 -2.78
C GLN A 76 -9.36 -1.21 -3.67
N ALA A 77 -9.65 -2.50 -3.56
CA ALA A 77 -8.95 -3.55 -4.28
C ALA A 77 -9.88 -4.73 -4.53
N PRO A 78 -9.88 -5.30 -5.75
CA PRO A 78 -10.66 -6.50 -6.00
C PRO A 78 -10.12 -7.74 -5.28
N GLU A 79 -8.83 -7.78 -4.98
CA GLU A 79 -8.23 -8.92 -4.29
C GLU A 79 -7.32 -8.44 -3.16
N VAL A 80 -7.54 -8.96 -1.97
CA VAL A 80 -6.71 -8.68 -0.79
C VAL A 80 -6.38 -10.00 -0.10
N PHE A 81 -5.09 -10.26 0.09
CA PHE A 81 -4.61 -11.45 0.78
C PHE A 81 -3.78 -11.00 1.99
N ALA A 82 -4.36 -11.10 3.16
CA ALA A 82 -3.68 -10.79 4.42
C ALA A 82 -3.58 -12.09 5.23
N SER A 83 -2.38 -12.64 5.33
CA SER A 83 -2.20 -13.98 5.90
C SER A 83 -2.30 -14.00 7.42
N GLU A 84 -2.03 -12.89 8.11
CA GLU A 84 -2.10 -12.84 9.57
C GLU A 84 -3.29 -12.03 10.06
N SER A 85 -3.47 -10.81 9.58
CA SER A 85 -4.59 -9.97 10.01
C SER A 85 -4.86 -8.86 9.01
N ALA A 86 -6.12 -8.41 9.00
CA ALA A 86 -6.53 -7.24 8.23
C ALA A 86 -7.46 -6.41 9.10
N ALA A 87 -7.08 -5.16 9.34
CA ALA A 87 -7.88 -4.20 10.10
C ALA A 87 -8.18 -3.01 9.19
N VAL A 88 -9.33 -3.03 8.55
CA VAL A 88 -9.74 -2.02 7.58
C VAL A 88 -11.08 -1.45 7.98
N SER A 89 -11.16 -0.12 8.08
CA SER A 89 -12.41 0.54 8.43
C SER A 89 -13.42 0.48 7.29
N CYS A 90 -12.97 0.51 6.05
CA CYS A 90 -13.86 0.51 4.90
C CYS A 90 -13.26 -0.26 3.73
N PHE A 91 -13.89 -1.39 3.37
CA PHE A 91 -13.59 -2.11 2.13
C PHE A 91 -14.58 -1.67 1.06
N LEU A 92 -14.06 -1.20 -0.07
CA LEU A 92 -14.91 -0.75 -1.17
C LEU A 92 -15.13 -1.81 -2.22
N SER A 93 -14.19 -2.70 -2.42
CA SER A 93 -14.30 -3.72 -3.44
C SER A 93 -13.26 -4.79 -3.17
N ALA A 94 -13.48 -5.62 -2.18
CA ALA A 94 -12.52 -6.65 -1.83
C ALA A 94 -13.19 -8.00 -1.69
N ALA A 95 -12.46 -9.04 -2.07
CA ALA A 95 -12.86 -10.43 -1.88
C ALA A 95 -11.71 -11.18 -1.23
N TYR A 96 -12.00 -11.82 -0.10
CA TYR A 96 -10.99 -12.63 0.56
C TYR A 96 -11.62 -13.69 1.46
#